data_cbf9ba5e96b3cd8a399930d550308378
#
_entry.id   cbf9ba5e96b3cd8a399930d550308378
#
_cell.length_a   1.000
_cell.length_b   1.000
_cell.length_c   1.000
_cell.angle_alpha   90.00
_cell.angle_beta   90.00
_cell.angle_gamma   90.00
#
_symmetry.space_group_name_H-M   'P 1'
#
loop_
_entity.id
_entity.type
_entity.pdbx_description
1 polymer ?
#
loop_
_entity_poly.entity_id
_entity_poly.type
_entity_poly.pdbx_seq_one_letter_code
_entity_poly.pdbx_strand_id
1 'polypeptide(L)'
;MADQQTDSRPRVDLPVRIWGMSAEGRPFSQSACAQNISPDGALLAGVEIQLKVGDVIGLQCGDKKTRCSVTWVMNAGAVEKNQIGVKLVAAECPWQNYLPQDGTQLTFSTSNRRRYHRHKIALPLEVRDERSNAPLRINASDVSANGCYIESMQPLPLGTSLRVEFWLDSEHIKVTAMVRTCDPGVGNGIEFTGMPVPTKQRMQAYLDVIDPQMRVAAPNSK
;
A
#
# COMPACT_ATOMS: atom_id res chain seq x y z
N MET A 1 26.14 30.74 4.79
CA MET A 1 25.92 30.27 3.41
C MET A 1 24.88 29.18 3.50
N ALA A 2 23.66 29.48 3.09
CA ALA A 2 22.56 28.52 3.12
C ALA A 2 22.73 27.59 1.90
N ASP A 3 22.84 26.31 2.19
CA ASP A 3 22.89 25.24 1.20
C ASP A 3 21.55 25.20 0.46
N GLN A 4 21.51 25.71 -0.75
CA GLN A 4 20.38 25.56 -1.66
C GLN A 4 20.40 24.11 -2.17
N GLN A 5 19.74 23.24 -1.44
CA GLN A 5 19.43 21.91 -1.91
C GLN A 5 18.48 22.07 -3.11
N THR A 6 19.04 22.03 -4.31
CA THR A 6 18.30 22.08 -5.57
C THR A 6 17.42 20.82 -5.61
N ASP A 7 16.12 21.01 -5.35
CA ASP A 7 15.12 19.94 -5.40
C ASP A 7 14.97 19.49 -6.87
N SER A 8 15.68 18.42 -7.24
CA SER A 8 15.69 17.85 -8.60
C SER A 8 14.42 17.04 -8.93
N ARG A 9 13.35 17.25 -8.17
CA ARG A 9 12.08 16.57 -8.40
C ARG A 9 11.38 17.15 -9.62
N PRO A 10 10.95 16.33 -10.58
CA PRO A 10 10.20 16.82 -11.72
C PRO A 10 8.87 17.44 -11.26
N ARG A 11 8.60 18.65 -11.73
CA ARG A 11 7.29 19.27 -11.58
C ARG A 11 6.36 18.68 -12.61
N VAL A 12 5.33 18.00 -12.14
CA VAL A 12 4.27 17.40 -12.95
C VAL A 12 2.92 17.76 -12.33
N ASP A 13 1.90 17.72 -13.12
CA ASP A 13 0.51 17.87 -12.64
C ASP A 13 -0.25 16.60 -13.02
N LEU A 14 -0.12 15.57 -12.18
CA LEU A 14 -0.77 14.29 -12.40
C LEU A 14 -2.09 14.23 -11.64
N PRO A 15 -3.23 14.01 -12.32
CA PRO A 15 -4.50 13.82 -11.66
C PRO A 15 -4.46 12.52 -10.85
N VAL A 16 -4.82 12.61 -9.57
CA VAL A 16 -4.90 11.47 -8.67
C VAL A 16 -6.23 11.50 -7.92
N ARG A 17 -6.68 10.33 -7.52
CA ARG A 17 -7.80 10.18 -6.60
C ARG A 17 -7.26 9.73 -5.25
N ILE A 18 -7.71 10.37 -4.18
CA ILE A 18 -7.35 10.01 -2.81
C ILE A 18 -8.60 9.68 -2.00
N TRP A 19 -8.45 8.76 -1.03
CA TRP A 19 -9.54 8.36 -0.13
C TRP A 19 -8.98 7.92 1.22
N GLY A 20 -9.84 7.92 2.22
CA GLY A 20 -9.49 7.54 3.58
C GLY A 20 -10.50 8.05 4.59
N MET A 21 -10.01 8.36 5.79
CA MET A 21 -10.78 8.97 6.86
C MET A 21 -10.24 10.37 7.17
N SER A 22 -11.12 11.35 7.30
CA SER A 22 -10.74 12.73 7.69
C SER A 22 -10.34 12.79 9.16
N ALA A 23 -9.79 13.92 9.58
CA ALA A 23 -9.44 14.18 10.98
C ALA A 23 -10.66 14.13 11.94
N GLU A 24 -11.88 14.30 11.41
CA GLU A 24 -13.16 14.22 12.14
C GLU A 24 -13.78 12.80 12.10
N GLY A 25 -13.07 11.81 11.53
CA GLY A 25 -13.55 10.44 11.44
C GLY A 25 -14.60 10.21 10.36
N ARG A 26 -14.67 11.06 9.33
CA ARG A 26 -15.59 10.92 8.19
C ARG A 26 -14.87 10.32 6.99
N PRO A 27 -15.46 9.32 6.33
CA PRO A 27 -14.88 8.80 5.09
C PRO A 27 -14.90 9.86 4.00
N PHE A 28 -13.85 9.92 3.21
CA PHE A 28 -13.76 10.83 2.07
C PHE A 28 -13.21 10.13 0.83
N SER A 29 -13.54 10.67 -0.32
CA SER A 29 -12.91 10.38 -1.60
C SER A 29 -12.98 11.62 -2.47
N GLN A 30 -11.81 12.10 -2.93
CA GLN A 30 -11.72 13.32 -3.75
C GLN A 30 -10.62 13.21 -4.80
N SER A 31 -10.68 14.09 -5.79
CA SER A 31 -9.59 14.32 -6.73
C SER A 31 -8.58 15.29 -6.14
N ALA A 32 -7.31 15.08 -6.44
CA ALA A 32 -6.20 15.94 -6.10
C ALA A 32 -5.20 15.93 -7.27
N CYS A 33 -4.14 16.74 -7.16
CA CYS A 33 -3.08 16.80 -8.16
C CYS A 33 -1.75 16.43 -7.50
N ALA A 34 -1.08 15.40 -8.02
CA ALA A 34 0.27 15.07 -7.55
C ALA A 34 1.29 15.92 -8.29
N GLN A 35 2.08 16.64 -7.50
CA GLN A 35 3.17 17.54 -7.96
C GLN A 35 4.48 17.11 -7.30
N ASN A 36 5.61 17.57 -7.83
CA ASN A 36 6.95 17.31 -7.26
C ASN A 36 7.12 15.82 -6.87
N ILE A 37 6.85 14.94 -7.81
CA ILE A 37 6.90 13.51 -7.60
C ILE A 37 8.32 12.98 -7.41
N SER A 38 8.45 11.94 -6.60
CA SER A 38 9.69 11.17 -6.41
C SER A 38 9.35 9.67 -6.30
N PRO A 39 10.33 8.79 -6.38
CA PRO A 39 10.08 7.36 -6.15
C PRO A 39 9.44 7.03 -4.81
N ASP A 40 9.67 7.88 -3.79
CA ASP A 40 9.21 7.64 -2.41
C ASP A 40 7.92 8.39 -2.04
N GLY A 41 7.50 9.39 -2.83
CA GLY A 41 6.36 10.21 -2.47
C GLY A 41 6.09 11.36 -3.42
N ALA A 42 5.17 12.22 -3.04
CA ALA A 42 4.78 13.39 -3.80
C ALA A 42 4.25 14.52 -2.91
N LEU A 43 4.14 15.70 -3.48
CA LEU A 43 3.28 16.77 -3.00
C LEU A 43 1.91 16.59 -3.64
N LEU A 44 0.85 16.55 -2.85
CA LEU A 44 -0.53 16.56 -3.33
C LEU A 44 -1.14 17.94 -3.09
N ALA A 45 -1.56 18.57 -4.17
CA ALA A 45 -2.26 19.85 -4.16
C ALA A 45 -3.77 19.67 -4.37
N GLY A 46 -4.55 20.64 -3.95
CA GLY A 46 -6.00 20.61 -4.13
C GLY A 46 -6.73 19.74 -3.09
N VAL A 47 -6.12 19.50 -1.94
CA VAL A 47 -6.73 18.71 -0.86
C VAL A 47 -7.68 19.59 -0.06
N GLU A 48 -8.97 19.22 -0.04
CA GLU A 48 -10.03 19.97 0.67
C GLU A 48 -10.25 19.46 2.10
N ILE A 49 -9.86 18.22 2.35
CA ILE A 49 -10.07 17.53 3.61
C ILE A 49 -8.93 17.83 4.59
N GLN A 50 -9.27 18.01 5.85
CA GLN A 50 -8.29 18.11 6.92
C GLN A 50 -7.71 16.73 7.23
N LEU A 51 -6.39 16.61 7.04
CA LEU A 51 -5.59 15.45 7.35
C LEU A 51 -4.51 15.83 8.36
N LYS A 52 -4.00 14.83 9.08
CA LYS A 52 -2.93 14.98 10.06
C LYS A 52 -1.68 14.24 9.59
N VAL A 53 -0.52 14.70 10.05
CA VAL A 53 0.74 13.97 9.87
C VAL A 53 0.62 12.58 10.50
N GLY A 54 0.97 11.56 9.73
CA GLY A 54 0.83 10.15 10.11
C GLY A 54 -0.42 9.47 9.57
N ASP A 55 -1.43 10.22 9.12
CA ASP A 55 -2.62 9.61 8.48
C ASP A 55 -2.19 8.78 7.27
N VAL A 56 -2.84 7.62 7.10
CA VAL A 56 -2.66 6.77 5.91
C VAL A 56 -3.87 6.97 5.01
N ILE A 57 -3.60 7.30 3.76
CA ILE A 57 -4.61 7.49 2.71
C ILE A 57 -4.36 6.53 1.56
N GLY A 58 -5.42 6.09 0.90
CA GLY A 58 -5.35 5.46 -0.40
C GLY A 58 -5.12 6.50 -1.48
N LEU A 59 -4.37 6.15 -2.52
CA LEU A 59 -4.09 6.98 -3.67
C LEU A 59 -4.15 6.15 -4.95
N GLN A 60 -4.80 6.68 -5.97
CA GLN A 60 -4.83 6.10 -7.31
C GLN A 60 -4.32 7.11 -8.33
N CYS A 61 -3.37 6.68 -9.17
CA CYS A 61 -2.86 7.42 -10.31
C CYS A 61 -3.01 6.54 -11.56
N GLY A 62 -3.91 6.92 -12.47
CA GLY A 62 -4.34 6.05 -13.57
C GLY A 62 -4.93 4.74 -13.02
N ASP A 63 -4.44 3.60 -13.49
CA ASP A 63 -4.88 2.27 -13.05
C ASP A 63 -4.17 1.77 -11.78
N LYS A 64 -3.12 2.46 -11.35
CA LYS A 64 -2.29 2.04 -10.20
C LYS A 64 -2.81 2.61 -8.91
N LYS A 65 -3.03 1.73 -7.93
CA LYS A 65 -3.41 2.09 -6.57
C LYS A 65 -2.25 1.86 -5.62
N THR A 66 -2.13 2.73 -4.62
CA THR A 66 -1.13 2.62 -3.56
C THR A 66 -1.63 3.21 -2.26
N ARG A 67 -0.86 3.07 -1.19
CA ARG A 67 -1.10 3.73 0.09
C ARG A 67 0.02 4.70 0.39
N CYS A 68 -0.36 5.84 0.96
CA CYS A 68 0.58 6.89 1.33
C CYS A 68 0.36 7.29 2.79
N SER A 69 1.44 7.60 3.49
CA SER A 69 1.38 8.27 4.79
C SER A 69 1.62 9.76 4.59
N VAL A 70 0.79 10.59 5.22
CA VAL A 70 0.94 12.05 5.25
C VAL A 70 2.16 12.40 6.10
N THR A 71 3.11 13.12 5.52
CA THR A 71 4.38 13.51 6.19
C THR A 71 4.38 14.95 6.67
N TRP A 72 3.64 15.82 6.00
CA TRP A 72 3.41 17.22 6.38
C TRP A 72 2.12 17.73 5.76
N VAL A 73 1.55 18.76 6.37
CA VAL A 73 0.33 19.44 5.92
C VAL A 73 0.61 20.93 5.89
N MET A 74 0.31 21.59 4.78
CA MET A 74 0.32 23.04 4.65
C MET A 74 -1.12 23.51 4.42
N ASN A 75 -1.64 24.25 5.38
CA ASN A 75 -2.94 24.88 5.26
C ASN A 75 -2.79 26.18 4.50
N ALA A 76 -3.39 26.30 3.33
CA ALA A 76 -3.25 27.46 2.45
C ALA A 76 -4.23 28.61 2.79
N GLY A 77 -4.85 28.58 3.98
CA GLY A 77 -5.83 29.59 4.41
C GLY A 77 -7.25 29.35 3.88
N ALA A 78 -8.13 30.35 4.04
CA ALA A 78 -9.56 30.19 3.71
C ALA A 78 -9.87 30.18 2.19
N VAL A 79 -8.92 30.54 1.34
CA VAL A 79 -9.13 30.75 -0.11
C VAL A 79 -8.44 29.70 -0.97
N GLU A 80 -7.38 29.09 -0.48
CA GLU A 80 -6.62 28.08 -1.23
C GLU A 80 -6.79 26.70 -0.62
N LYS A 81 -6.80 25.68 -1.49
CA LYS A 81 -6.86 24.27 -1.07
C LYS A 81 -5.53 23.83 -0.45
N ASN A 82 -5.61 22.98 0.56
CA ASN A 82 -4.43 22.50 1.27
C ASN A 82 -3.47 21.75 0.35
N GLN A 83 -2.20 21.80 0.72
CA GLN A 83 -1.15 20.97 0.16
C GLN A 83 -0.65 19.99 1.23
N ILE A 84 -0.39 18.76 0.83
CA ILE A 84 0.16 17.74 1.73
C ILE A 84 1.35 17.05 1.08
N GLY A 85 2.37 16.77 1.86
CA GLY A 85 3.44 15.86 1.46
C GLY A 85 3.06 14.44 1.84
N VAL A 86 3.23 13.51 0.91
CA VAL A 86 2.96 12.11 1.16
C VAL A 86 4.18 11.25 0.85
N LYS A 87 4.35 10.20 1.66
CA LYS A 87 5.34 9.15 1.45
C LYS A 87 4.64 7.84 1.14
N LEU A 88 5.12 7.11 0.13
CA LEU A 88 4.60 5.80 -0.22
C LEU A 88 4.84 4.80 0.92
N VAL A 89 3.80 4.10 1.34
CA VAL A 89 3.88 3.01 2.34
C VAL A 89 4.16 1.67 1.65
N ALA A 90 3.69 1.52 0.41
CA ALA A 90 3.92 0.35 -0.44
C ALA A 90 5.16 0.54 -1.31
N ALA A 91 5.76 -0.57 -1.75
CA ALA A 91 7.01 -0.54 -2.53
C ALA A 91 6.84 -0.04 -3.97
N GLU A 92 5.61 -0.01 -4.50
CA GLU A 92 5.34 0.37 -5.89
C GLU A 92 5.01 1.86 -6.01
N CYS A 93 5.75 2.54 -6.89
CA CYS A 93 5.52 3.93 -7.24
C CYS A 93 4.45 4.02 -8.33
N PRO A 94 3.28 4.66 -8.08
CA PRO A 94 2.19 4.71 -9.06
C PRO A 94 2.51 5.64 -10.24
N TRP A 95 3.46 6.54 -10.09
CA TRP A 95 3.92 7.48 -11.12
C TRP A 95 5.32 7.16 -11.67
N GLN A 96 5.77 5.91 -11.56
CA GLN A 96 7.11 5.49 -12.05
C GLN A 96 7.38 5.90 -13.50
N ASN A 97 6.36 5.83 -14.37
CA ASN A 97 6.48 6.17 -15.79
C ASN A 97 6.69 7.68 -16.07
N TYR A 98 6.45 8.52 -15.06
CA TYR A 98 6.60 9.98 -15.15
C TYR A 98 7.89 10.49 -14.50
N LEU A 99 8.67 9.61 -13.89
CA LEU A 99 9.96 9.95 -13.34
C LEU A 99 11.01 9.99 -14.46
N PRO A 100 12.03 10.88 -14.38
CA PRO A 100 13.14 10.89 -15.32
C PRO A 100 13.81 9.51 -15.36
N GLN A 101 14.01 9.00 -16.56
CA GLN A 101 14.72 7.74 -16.79
C GLN A 101 16.21 7.98 -16.96
N ASP A 102 16.82 8.81 -16.13
CA ASP A 102 18.27 8.91 -16.08
C ASP A 102 18.80 7.61 -15.47
N GLY A 103 19.65 6.89 -16.24
CA GLY A 103 20.11 5.53 -16.02
C GLY A 103 20.86 5.22 -14.72
N THR A 104 20.54 5.91 -13.65
CA THR A 104 20.94 5.57 -12.29
C THR A 104 19.83 4.74 -11.70
N GLN A 105 19.97 3.41 -11.78
CA GLN A 105 19.24 2.51 -10.89
C GLN A 105 19.56 2.94 -9.46
N LEU A 106 18.70 3.79 -8.90
CA LEU A 106 18.67 4.01 -7.48
C LEU A 106 18.22 2.68 -6.86
N THR A 107 19.21 1.86 -6.51
CA THR A 107 19.00 0.72 -5.63
C THR A 107 18.48 1.28 -4.32
N PHE A 108 17.13 1.24 -4.16
CA PHE A 108 16.51 1.59 -2.89
C PHE A 108 16.96 0.57 -1.86
N SER A 109 17.97 0.93 -1.12
CA SER A 109 18.28 0.33 0.16
C SER A 109 17.24 0.80 1.18
N THR A 110 15.96 0.47 0.96
CA THR A 110 15.08 0.25 2.10
C THR A 110 15.69 -0.95 2.80
N SER A 111 16.23 -0.75 4.00
CA SER A 111 16.65 -1.86 4.86
C SER A 111 15.43 -2.77 5.02
N ASN A 112 15.34 -3.77 4.14
CA ASN A 112 14.18 -4.64 4.07
C ASN A 112 14.26 -5.58 5.26
N ARG A 113 13.77 -5.13 6.43
CA ARG A 113 13.63 -5.94 7.66
C ARG A 113 12.66 -7.10 7.48
N ARG A 114 12.07 -7.24 6.26
CA ARG A 114 11.05 -8.23 5.94
C ARG A 114 11.71 -9.55 5.56
N ARG A 115 11.28 -10.61 6.22
CA ARG A 115 11.78 -11.97 5.99
C ARG A 115 11.33 -12.59 4.67
N TYR A 116 10.20 -12.10 4.10
CA TYR A 116 9.58 -12.56 2.86
C TYR A 116 9.22 -11.37 1.98
N HIS A 117 9.40 -11.55 0.68
CA HIS A 117 9.00 -10.56 -0.32
C HIS A 117 7.47 -10.42 -0.34
N ARG A 118 6.96 -9.23 -0.66
CA ARG A 118 5.54 -8.95 -0.85
C ARG A 118 5.24 -8.77 -2.32
N HIS A 119 4.19 -9.42 -2.76
CA HIS A 119 3.74 -9.42 -4.13
C HIS A 119 2.46 -8.62 -4.28
N LYS A 120 2.37 -7.80 -5.30
CA LYS A 120 1.18 -7.02 -5.64
C LYS A 120 0.25 -7.84 -6.51
N ILE A 121 -0.44 -8.74 -5.89
CA ILE A 121 -1.42 -9.62 -6.53
C ILE A 121 -2.74 -9.56 -5.81
N ALA A 122 -3.83 -9.80 -6.54
CA ALA A 122 -5.14 -9.99 -5.95
C ALA A 122 -5.30 -11.46 -5.57
N LEU A 123 -5.20 -11.79 -4.28
CA LEU A 123 -5.45 -13.13 -3.77
C LEU A 123 -6.84 -13.18 -3.12
N PRO A 124 -7.79 -13.97 -3.64
CA PRO A 124 -9.10 -14.12 -3.01
C PRO A 124 -8.97 -14.82 -1.64
N LEU A 125 -9.55 -14.20 -0.62
CA LEU A 125 -9.58 -14.71 0.75
C LEU A 125 -11.02 -14.80 1.25
N GLU A 126 -11.28 -15.76 2.11
CA GLU A 126 -12.39 -15.73 3.05
C GLU A 126 -11.84 -15.44 4.44
N VAL A 127 -12.26 -14.34 5.04
CA VAL A 127 -11.81 -13.89 6.36
C VAL A 127 -13.00 -13.95 7.32
N ARG A 128 -12.79 -14.50 8.51
CA ARG A 128 -13.78 -14.54 9.59
C ARG A 128 -13.17 -13.92 10.84
N ASP A 129 -13.84 -12.94 11.38
CA ASP A 129 -13.58 -12.47 12.73
C ASP A 129 -14.11 -13.53 13.72
N GLU A 130 -13.30 -13.92 14.69
CA GLU A 130 -13.70 -14.92 15.70
C GLU A 130 -14.91 -14.50 16.52
N ARG A 131 -15.20 -13.20 16.62
CA ARG A 131 -16.35 -12.67 17.37
C ARG A 131 -17.65 -12.72 16.59
N SER A 132 -17.62 -12.39 15.30
CA SER A 132 -18.83 -12.31 14.47
C SER A 132 -19.12 -13.59 13.70
N ASN A 133 -18.10 -14.42 13.45
CA ASN A 133 -18.12 -15.64 12.65
C ASN A 133 -18.73 -15.49 11.24
N ALA A 134 -19.09 -14.27 10.83
CA ALA A 134 -19.59 -13.98 9.49
C ALA A 134 -18.42 -14.00 8.48
N PRO A 135 -18.53 -14.75 7.37
CA PRO A 135 -17.49 -14.76 6.35
C PRO A 135 -17.48 -13.47 5.56
N LEU A 136 -16.32 -12.87 5.46
CA LEU A 136 -16.03 -11.74 4.57
C LEU A 136 -15.17 -12.25 3.41
N ARG A 137 -15.71 -12.21 2.18
CA ARG A 137 -14.95 -12.53 0.97
C ARG A 137 -14.34 -11.28 0.41
N ILE A 138 -13.02 -11.25 0.30
CA ILE A 138 -12.25 -10.07 -0.07
C ILE A 138 -11.00 -10.48 -0.84
N ASN A 139 -10.51 -9.58 -1.69
CA ASN A 139 -9.21 -9.75 -2.31
C ASN A 139 -8.14 -9.10 -1.44
N ALA A 140 -7.12 -9.89 -1.07
CA ALA A 140 -5.93 -9.33 -0.48
C ALA A 140 -5.06 -8.66 -1.54
N SER A 141 -4.32 -7.66 -1.13
CA SER A 141 -3.22 -7.05 -1.87
C SER A 141 -1.95 -7.10 -1.04
N ASP A 142 -0.78 -6.77 -1.61
CA ASP A 142 0.51 -6.82 -0.89
C ASP A 142 0.74 -8.14 -0.14
N VAL A 143 0.62 -9.28 -0.84
CA VAL A 143 0.62 -10.63 -0.27
C VAL A 143 2.04 -11.16 -0.09
N SER A 144 2.32 -11.84 1.02
CA SER A 144 3.56 -12.58 1.30
C SER A 144 3.26 -13.82 2.14
N ALA A 145 4.24 -14.69 2.31
CA ALA A 145 4.09 -15.87 3.18
C ALA A 145 3.83 -15.55 4.67
N ASN A 146 4.03 -14.31 5.12
CA ASN A 146 3.76 -13.90 6.51
C ASN A 146 2.46 -13.15 6.70
N GLY A 147 1.78 -12.74 5.63
CA GLY A 147 0.55 -11.96 5.73
C GLY A 147 0.24 -11.18 4.46
N CYS A 148 -0.81 -10.40 4.54
CA CYS A 148 -1.26 -9.60 3.41
C CYS A 148 -1.92 -8.30 3.90
N TYR A 149 -2.32 -7.47 2.94
CA TYR A 149 -3.16 -6.33 3.19
C TYR A 149 -4.54 -6.55 2.59
N ILE A 150 -5.59 -6.22 3.34
CA ILE A 150 -6.98 -6.27 2.88
C ILE A 150 -7.55 -4.85 2.84
N GLU A 151 -8.17 -4.48 1.71
CA GLU A 151 -8.81 -3.18 1.55
C GLU A 151 -10.21 -3.22 2.17
N SER A 152 -10.50 -2.25 3.04
CA SER A 152 -11.81 -2.12 3.68
C SER A 152 -12.09 -0.67 4.08
N MET A 153 -13.28 -0.18 3.76
CA MET A 153 -13.72 1.15 4.24
C MET A 153 -13.98 1.15 5.76
N GLN A 154 -14.26 -0.03 6.32
CA GLN A 154 -14.44 -0.23 7.76
C GLN A 154 -13.43 -1.26 8.25
N PRO A 155 -12.18 -0.86 8.48
CA PRO A 155 -11.15 -1.80 8.90
C PRO A 155 -11.40 -2.30 10.32
N LEU A 156 -10.98 -3.54 10.54
CA LEU A 156 -11.06 -4.21 11.83
C LEU A 156 -10.08 -3.59 12.83
N PRO A 157 -10.40 -3.58 14.12
CA PRO A 157 -9.51 -3.07 15.16
C PRO A 157 -8.16 -3.81 15.22
N LEU A 158 -7.13 -3.08 15.64
CA LEU A 158 -5.80 -3.65 15.89
C LEU A 158 -5.88 -4.81 16.90
N GLY A 159 -5.15 -5.89 16.65
CA GLY A 159 -5.14 -7.08 17.52
C GLY A 159 -6.32 -8.02 17.33
N THR A 160 -7.25 -7.75 16.41
CA THR A 160 -8.36 -8.68 16.12
C THR A 160 -7.80 -10.00 15.58
N SER A 161 -8.23 -11.12 16.20
CA SER A 161 -7.94 -12.48 15.73
C SER A 161 -8.87 -12.86 14.60
N LEU A 162 -8.30 -13.44 13.55
CA LEU A 162 -8.99 -13.82 12.33
C LEU A 162 -8.71 -15.28 11.98
N ARG A 163 -9.69 -15.93 11.34
CA ARG A 163 -9.48 -17.13 10.53
C ARG A 163 -9.49 -16.71 9.08
N VAL A 164 -8.47 -17.13 8.35
CA VAL A 164 -8.29 -16.80 6.93
C VAL A 164 -8.22 -18.10 6.14
N GLU A 165 -9.00 -18.17 5.08
CA GLU A 165 -9.04 -19.31 4.18
C GLU A 165 -8.78 -18.83 2.75
N PHE A 166 -7.93 -19.58 2.02
CA PHE A 166 -7.61 -19.29 0.62
C PHE A 166 -7.09 -20.55 -0.10
N TRP A 167 -6.99 -20.47 -1.40
CA TRP A 167 -6.50 -21.56 -2.22
C TRP A 167 -5.10 -21.24 -2.76
N LEU A 168 -4.20 -22.21 -2.64
CA LEU A 168 -2.93 -22.26 -3.36
C LEU A 168 -3.03 -23.39 -4.38
N ASP A 169 -3.21 -23.04 -5.65
CA ASP A 169 -3.56 -23.98 -6.72
C ASP A 169 -4.81 -24.82 -6.34
N SER A 170 -4.62 -26.10 -6.07
CA SER A 170 -5.69 -27.03 -5.67
C SER A 170 -5.78 -27.26 -4.15
N GLU A 171 -4.88 -26.66 -3.36
CA GLU A 171 -4.85 -26.87 -1.91
C GLU A 171 -5.60 -25.78 -1.17
N HIS A 172 -6.54 -26.15 -0.32
CA HIS A 172 -7.27 -25.25 0.55
C HIS A 172 -6.49 -25.00 1.85
N ILE A 173 -6.04 -23.78 2.03
CA ILE A 173 -5.26 -23.34 3.19
C ILE A 173 -6.19 -22.66 4.20
N LYS A 174 -6.10 -23.09 5.45
CA LYS A 174 -6.75 -22.46 6.60
C LYS A 174 -5.69 -22.03 7.60
N VAL A 175 -5.71 -20.78 8.00
CA VAL A 175 -4.71 -20.20 8.88
C VAL A 175 -5.33 -19.21 9.83
N THR A 176 -4.78 -19.14 11.05
CA THR A 176 -5.07 -18.03 11.97
C THR A 176 -4.24 -16.82 11.59
N ALA A 177 -4.82 -15.64 11.81
CA ALA A 177 -4.15 -14.37 11.51
C ALA A 177 -4.51 -13.32 12.57
N MET A 178 -3.76 -12.24 12.59
CA MET A 178 -3.98 -11.12 13.50
C MET A 178 -3.85 -9.80 12.75
N VAL A 179 -4.74 -8.85 13.05
CA VAL A 179 -4.67 -7.48 12.54
C VAL A 179 -3.47 -6.78 13.15
N ARG A 180 -2.51 -6.36 12.33
CA ARG A 180 -1.29 -5.65 12.73
C ARG A 180 -1.29 -4.17 12.41
N THR A 181 -2.03 -3.75 11.40
CA THR A 181 -2.28 -2.34 11.11
C THR A 181 -3.74 -2.10 10.84
N CYS A 182 -4.23 -0.94 11.25
CA CYS A 182 -5.58 -0.48 10.99
C CYS A 182 -5.46 0.92 10.38
N ASP A 183 -5.69 1.01 9.08
CA ASP A 183 -5.64 2.25 8.32
C ASP A 183 -7.08 2.71 8.04
N PRO A 184 -7.64 3.68 8.82
CA PRO A 184 -9.04 4.05 8.76
C PRO A 184 -9.48 4.47 7.35
N GLY A 185 -10.58 3.89 6.85
CA GLY A 185 -11.11 4.13 5.51
C GLY A 185 -10.27 3.58 4.37
N VAL A 186 -9.19 2.83 4.66
CA VAL A 186 -8.29 2.24 3.66
C VAL A 186 -8.23 0.72 3.81
N GLY A 187 -7.93 0.20 5.01
CA GLY A 187 -7.89 -1.25 5.22
C GLY A 187 -7.04 -1.72 6.40
N ASN A 188 -6.67 -2.99 6.36
CA ASN A 188 -5.89 -3.67 7.40
C ASN A 188 -4.67 -4.39 6.84
N GLY A 189 -3.54 -4.29 7.52
CA GLY A 189 -2.46 -5.26 7.41
C GLY A 189 -2.69 -6.42 8.38
N ILE A 190 -2.69 -7.64 7.86
CA ILE A 190 -2.87 -8.86 8.65
C ILE A 190 -1.62 -9.73 8.59
N GLU A 191 -1.28 -10.37 9.71
CA GLU A 191 -0.18 -11.32 9.82
C GLU A 191 -0.74 -12.73 10.03
N PHE A 192 -0.26 -13.68 9.25
CA PHE A 192 -0.56 -15.10 9.43
C PHE A 192 0.23 -15.66 10.61
N THR A 193 -0.45 -15.96 11.71
CA THR A 193 0.18 -16.39 12.97
C THR A 193 0.30 -17.90 13.09
N GLY A 194 -0.56 -18.66 12.43
CA GLY A 194 -0.64 -20.12 12.55
C GLY A 194 -0.13 -20.90 11.33
N MET A 195 0.60 -20.29 10.39
CA MET A 195 1.06 -20.97 9.18
C MET A 195 2.37 -21.74 9.41
N PRO A 196 2.39 -23.07 9.16
CA PRO A 196 3.61 -23.88 9.25
C PRO A 196 4.71 -23.44 8.27
N VAL A 197 5.97 -23.64 8.63
CA VAL A 197 7.12 -23.24 7.79
C VAL A 197 7.06 -23.85 6.38
N PRO A 198 6.75 -25.15 6.19
CA PRO A 198 6.65 -25.73 4.84
C PRO A 198 5.55 -25.04 3.99
N THR A 199 4.41 -24.70 4.60
CA THR A 199 3.32 -23.99 3.92
C THR A 199 3.73 -22.56 3.55
N LYS A 200 4.48 -21.86 4.40
CA LYS A 200 5.04 -20.54 4.09
C LYS A 200 6.00 -20.59 2.88
N GLN A 201 6.85 -21.60 2.83
CA GLN A 201 7.78 -21.78 1.70
C GLN A 201 7.04 -22.05 0.39
N ARG A 202 6.03 -22.92 0.39
CA ARG A 202 5.18 -23.18 -0.77
C ARG A 202 4.40 -21.94 -1.20
N MET A 203 3.84 -21.21 -0.25
CA MET A 203 3.14 -19.96 -0.53
C MET A 203 4.08 -18.94 -1.20
N GLN A 204 5.30 -18.77 -0.68
CA GLN A 204 6.26 -17.86 -1.30
C GLN A 204 6.61 -18.30 -2.72
N ALA A 205 6.90 -19.58 -2.94
CA ALA A 205 7.18 -20.12 -4.27
C ALA A 205 6.01 -19.92 -5.25
N TYR A 206 4.77 -20.12 -4.78
CA TYR A 206 3.57 -19.86 -5.58
C TYR A 206 3.46 -18.38 -5.96
N LEU A 207 3.66 -17.45 -5.00
CA LEU A 207 3.62 -16.02 -5.23
C LEU A 207 4.68 -15.55 -6.23
N ASP A 208 5.90 -16.10 -6.14
CA ASP A 208 7.01 -15.79 -7.05
C ASP A 208 6.69 -16.22 -8.50
N VAL A 209 5.92 -17.30 -8.68
CA VAL A 209 5.50 -17.80 -10.00
C VAL A 209 4.38 -16.98 -10.62
N ILE A 210 3.39 -16.58 -9.83
CA ILE A 210 2.19 -15.87 -10.34
C ILE A 210 2.39 -14.36 -10.47
N ASP A 211 3.41 -13.79 -9.82
CA ASP A 211 3.70 -12.36 -9.92
C ASP A 211 4.32 -12.04 -11.29
N PRO A 212 3.62 -11.26 -12.16
CA PRO A 212 4.14 -10.91 -13.48
C PRO A 212 5.46 -10.13 -13.43
N GLN A 213 5.74 -9.41 -12.34
CA GLN A 213 6.95 -8.60 -12.20
C GLN A 213 8.18 -9.47 -11.98
N MET A 214 8.04 -10.63 -11.35
CA MET A 214 9.14 -11.58 -11.16
C MET A 214 9.47 -12.37 -12.43
N ARG A 215 8.52 -12.55 -13.35
CA ARG A 215 8.74 -13.25 -14.64
C ARG A 215 9.67 -12.50 -15.59
N VAL A 216 9.78 -11.19 -15.47
CA VAL A 216 10.65 -10.34 -16.33
C VAL A 216 12.12 -10.39 -15.88
N ALA A 217 12.39 -10.78 -14.63
CA ALA A 217 13.73 -10.80 -14.04
C ALA A 217 14.50 -12.11 -14.22
N ALA A 218 13.92 -13.16 -14.81
CA ALA A 218 14.62 -14.41 -15.10
C ALA A 218 15.55 -14.20 -16.32
N PRO A 219 16.90 -14.30 -16.18
CA PRO A 219 17.79 -14.22 -17.32
C PRO A 219 17.53 -15.42 -18.22
N ASN A 220 17.32 -15.17 -19.52
CA ASN A 220 17.32 -16.20 -20.55
C ASN A 220 18.61 -16.99 -20.47
N SER A 221 18.58 -18.14 -19.81
CA SER A 221 19.64 -19.14 -19.89
C SER A 221 19.55 -19.82 -21.26
N LYS A 222 20.43 -19.40 -22.15
CA LYS A 222 20.80 -20.19 -23.33
C LYS A 222 21.95 -21.08 -22.96
#